data_f0da5491489b40537859490360f3ad62
#
_entry.id   f0da5491489b40537859490360f3ad62
#
_cell.length_a   1.000
_cell.length_b   1.000
_cell.length_c   1.000
_cell.angle_alpha   90.00
_cell.angle_beta   90.00
_cell.angle_gamma   90.00
#
_symmetry.space_group_name_H-M   'P 1'
#
loop_
_entity.id
_entity.type
_entity.pdbx_description
1 polymer ?
#
loop_
_entity_poly.entity_id
_entity_poly.type
_entity_poly.pdbx_seq_one_letter_code
_entity_poly.pdbx_strand_id
1 'polypeptide(L)'
;MATSVDALDLPLIAEGKVRRLYRLPEPGRLLMVATDRISAYDHILSPEIPDKGKVLTGISLWWFDQLSDIVPNHLVSTDVPPVVQGRAMVVEELDMFPVECVVRGYLTGSGWKEYQHSGTVCGISLPEGLQDGSKLPEPIFTPATKAEYGEHDENIDFAHLVAIVGADAAEQLRDLSIAIYTRAEGLARDRGIILADTKVEFGRRADGTIVLADEVLTPDSSRFWEGSTWAPGGANKSFDKQYVRDWLTGPSGWSSFSGQEPPRLPDDVVAATRAKYVEAWSRLAGVEDPLSDASTLPDVEGSRGATTGSAPRSPQTDRIGDMTRVVVDVMPKPEILDPQGKAITGALGRQGHEGLTVRQGKRFEITGEGVENRLDEVRTVAEEMLANTVIESYDIHVEQ
;
A
#
# COMPACT_ATOMS: atom_id res chain seq x y z
N MET A 1 7.31 -30.20 -7.52
CA MET A 1 7.96 -29.68 -8.75
C MET A 1 8.00 -28.18 -8.58
N ALA A 2 9.19 -27.59 -8.56
CA ALA A 2 9.31 -26.13 -8.51
C ALA A 2 8.67 -25.59 -9.79
N THR A 3 7.65 -24.76 -9.65
CA THR A 3 7.04 -23.99 -10.76
C THR A 3 8.08 -22.95 -11.15
N SER A 4 8.86 -23.26 -12.16
CA SER A 4 9.92 -22.37 -12.63
C SER A 4 9.26 -21.18 -13.31
N VAL A 5 9.42 -19.99 -12.76
CA VAL A 5 9.06 -18.70 -13.40
C VAL A 5 9.82 -18.54 -14.74
N ASP A 6 10.87 -19.33 -14.95
CA ASP A 6 11.66 -19.41 -16.18
C ASP A 6 10.92 -20.08 -17.36
N ALA A 7 9.71 -20.62 -17.11
CA ALA A 7 8.88 -21.22 -18.16
C ALA A 7 7.97 -20.21 -18.90
N LEU A 8 8.05 -18.92 -18.58
CA LEU A 8 7.31 -17.87 -19.28
C LEU A 8 8.02 -17.55 -20.61
N ASP A 9 7.31 -17.78 -21.73
CA ASP A 9 7.78 -17.37 -23.08
C ASP A 9 7.42 -15.89 -23.35
N LEU A 10 7.94 -15.00 -22.48
CA LEU A 10 7.73 -13.55 -22.56
C LEU A 10 9.09 -12.82 -22.41
N PRO A 11 9.28 -11.68 -23.12
CA PRO A 11 10.49 -10.88 -22.96
C PRO A 11 10.65 -10.36 -21.54
N LEU A 12 11.71 -10.78 -20.83
CA LEU A 12 12.10 -10.21 -19.55
C LEU A 12 12.69 -8.82 -19.78
N ILE A 13 12.14 -7.79 -19.15
CA ILE A 13 12.60 -6.41 -19.28
C ILE A 13 13.34 -5.88 -18.04
N ALA A 14 13.03 -6.44 -16.87
CA ALA A 14 13.74 -6.11 -15.65
C ALA A 14 13.68 -7.27 -14.65
N GLU A 15 14.77 -7.47 -13.93
CA GLU A 15 14.87 -8.43 -12.84
C GLU A 15 15.44 -7.74 -11.60
N GLY A 16 14.59 -7.62 -10.57
CA GLY A 16 15.00 -7.17 -9.25
C GLY A 16 15.38 -8.33 -8.32
N LYS A 17 15.71 -8.03 -7.08
CA LYS A 17 16.09 -9.03 -6.07
C LYS A 17 15.00 -10.07 -5.82
N VAL A 18 13.72 -9.67 -5.89
CA VAL A 18 12.57 -10.51 -5.55
C VAL A 18 11.43 -10.47 -6.57
N ARG A 19 11.53 -9.69 -7.63
CA ARG A 19 10.52 -9.54 -8.69
C ARG A 19 11.12 -9.59 -10.07
N ARG A 20 10.27 -9.95 -11.05
CA ARG A 20 10.58 -9.92 -12.48
C ARG A 20 9.47 -9.19 -13.24
N LEU A 21 9.84 -8.38 -14.22
CA LEU A 21 8.92 -7.70 -15.13
C LEU A 21 9.10 -8.24 -16.53
N TYR A 22 8.00 -8.64 -17.13
CA TYR A 22 7.95 -9.14 -18.51
C TYR A 22 7.07 -8.22 -19.35
N ARG A 23 7.45 -8.05 -20.62
CA ARG A 23 6.64 -7.31 -21.58
C ARG A 23 5.51 -8.17 -22.11
N LEU A 24 4.29 -7.65 -22.06
CA LEU A 24 3.14 -8.29 -22.70
C LEU A 24 3.00 -7.83 -24.15
N PRO A 25 2.29 -8.62 -25.01
CA PRO A 25 2.01 -8.22 -26.38
C PRO A 25 1.18 -6.93 -26.48
N GLU A 26 0.30 -6.68 -25.52
CA GLU A 26 -0.49 -5.45 -25.44
C GLU A 26 0.42 -4.27 -25.08
N PRO A 27 0.41 -3.18 -25.91
CA PRO A 27 1.20 -2.00 -25.63
C PRO A 27 0.86 -1.37 -24.28
N GLY A 28 1.88 -0.95 -23.53
CA GLY A 28 1.71 -0.31 -22.24
C GLY A 28 1.28 -1.27 -21.10
N ARG A 29 1.45 -2.59 -21.30
CA ARG A 29 1.14 -3.62 -20.30
C ARG A 29 2.37 -4.45 -19.97
N LEU A 30 2.55 -4.70 -18.67
CA LEU A 30 3.62 -5.54 -18.14
C LEU A 30 3.02 -6.66 -17.29
N LEU A 31 3.68 -7.81 -17.28
CA LEU A 31 3.44 -8.86 -16.30
C LEU A 31 4.47 -8.72 -15.18
N MET A 32 4.03 -8.37 -13.99
CA MET A 32 4.86 -8.31 -12.79
C MET A 32 4.73 -9.61 -12.02
N VAL A 33 5.84 -10.29 -11.78
CA VAL A 33 5.89 -11.60 -11.12
C VAL A 33 6.73 -11.50 -9.85
N ALA A 34 6.10 -11.76 -8.69
CA ALA A 34 6.79 -11.89 -7.42
C ALA A 34 7.37 -13.30 -7.30
N THR A 35 8.67 -13.39 -6.95
CA THR A 35 9.37 -14.66 -6.74
C THR A 35 9.33 -15.07 -5.27
N ASP A 36 9.70 -16.30 -4.97
CA ASP A 36 9.87 -16.79 -3.60
C ASP A 36 11.24 -16.42 -3.00
N ARG A 37 12.08 -15.71 -3.78
CA ARG A 37 13.36 -15.21 -3.30
C ARG A 37 13.20 -14.24 -2.15
N ILE A 38 14.10 -14.30 -1.19
CA ILE A 38 14.22 -13.31 -0.11
C ILE A 38 15.58 -12.68 -0.15
N SER A 39 15.68 -11.38 0.11
CA SER A 39 16.95 -10.66 0.17
C SER A 39 17.09 -9.94 1.50
N ALA A 40 18.31 -9.93 2.05
CA ALA A 40 18.67 -9.11 3.19
C ALA A 40 20.12 -8.63 3.01
N TYR A 41 20.42 -7.40 3.46
CA TYR A 41 21.74 -6.79 3.34
C TYR A 41 22.31 -6.88 1.90
N ASP A 42 21.42 -6.64 0.91
CA ASP A 42 21.69 -6.68 -0.54
C ASP A 42 22.06 -8.05 -1.13
N HIS A 43 22.07 -9.10 -0.33
CA HIS A 43 22.24 -10.47 -0.79
C HIS A 43 20.90 -11.17 -1.00
N ILE A 44 20.79 -11.95 -2.09
CA ILE A 44 19.70 -12.92 -2.27
C ILE A 44 20.06 -14.16 -1.45
N LEU A 45 19.18 -14.55 -0.55
CA LEU A 45 19.41 -15.65 0.36
C LEU A 45 18.92 -16.99 -0.22
N SER A 46 19.46 -18.09 0.28
CA SER A 46 19.11 -19.45 -0.12
C SER A 46 18.78 -20.29 1.13
N PRO A 47 17.76 -21.17 1.06
CA PRO A 47 16.81 -21.34 -0.05
C PRO A 47 15.74 -20.22 -0.11
N GLU A 48 14.93 -20.25 -1.15
CA GLU A 48 13.74 -19.40 -1.28
C GLU A 48 12.72 -19.70 -0.18
N ILE A 49 11.83 -18.74 0.12
CA ILE A 49 10.74 -18.91 1.08
C ILE A 49 9.48 -19.35 0.33
N PRO A 50 9.00 -20.59 0.51
CA PRO A 50 7.84 -21.10 -0.22
C PRO A 50 6.61 -20.18 -0.07
N ASP A 51 5.87 -19.97 -1.16
CA ASP A 51 4.65 -19.16 -1.27
C ASP A 51 4.84 -17.64 -1.01
N LYS A 52 6.07 -17.18 -0.73
CA LYS A 52 6.33 -15.76 -0.46
C LYS A 52 5.80 -14.87 -1.59
N GLY A 53 6.03 -15.21 -2.85
CA GLY A 53 5.53 -14.46 -3.99
C GLY A 53 4.01 -14.33 -3.99
N LYS A 54 3.30 -15.39 -3.62
CA LYS A 54 1.83 -15.36 -3.51
C LYS A 54 1.36 -14.47 -2.37
N VAL A 55 2.02 -14.55 -1.22
CA VAL A 55 1.69 -13.70 -0.06
C VAL A 55 1.88 -12.22 -0.40
N LEU A 56 3.02 -11.84 -0.99
CA LEU A 56 3.28 -10.45 -1.35
C LEU A 56 2.27 -9.93 -2.38
N THR A 57 1.96 -10.72 -3.40
CA THR A 57 0.96 -10.35 -4.42
C THR A 57 -0.42 -10.20 -3.79
N GLY A 58 -0.86 -11.16 -2.97
CA GLY A 58 -2.17 -11.11 -2.31
C GLY A 58 -2.33 -9.91 -1.37
N ILE A 59 -1.31 -9.62 -0.57
CA ILE A 59 -1.29 -8.43 0.30
C ILE A 59 -1.37 -7.15 -0.54
N SER A 60 -0.58 -7.02 -1.62
CA SER A 60 -0.60 -5.84 -2.49
C SER A 60 -1.97 -5.64 -3.15
N LEU A 61 -2.59 -6.70 -3.65
CA LEU A 61 -3.93 -6.65 -4.26
C LEU A 61 -4.98 -6.20 -3.24
N TRP A 62 -4.93 -6.72 -2.02
CA TRP A 62 -5.83 -6.31 -0.94
C TRP A 62 -5.63 -4.81 -0.60
N TRP A 63 -4.40 -4.33 -0.50
CA TRP A 63 -4.13 -2.93 -0.23
C TRP A 63 -4.53 -2.00 -1.40
N PHE A 64 -4.37 -2.42 -2.65
CA PHE A 64 -4.85 -1.63 -3.79
C PHE A 64 -6.35 -1.37 -3.71
N ASP A 65 -7.14 -2.34 -3.25
CA ASP A 65 -8.56 -2.16 -2.97
C ASP A 65 -8.80 -1.17 -1.83
N GLN A 66 -8.14 -1.35 -0.67
CA GLN A 66 -8.29 -0.50 0.52
C GLN A 66 -7.82 0.95 0.33
N LEU A 67 -7.04 1.23 -0.71
CA LEU A 67 -6.46 2.55 -1.01
C LEU A 67 -7.04 3.18 -2.27
N SER A 68 -8.01 2.54 -2.91
CA SER A 68 -8.56 2.94 -4.22
C SER A 68 -9.21 4.33 -4.22
N ASP A 69 -9.71 4.78 -3.08
CA ASP A 69 -10.28 6.11 -2.87
C ASP A 69 -9.23 7.21 -2.60
N ILE A 70 -7.96 6.83 -2.35
CA ILE A 70 -6.85 7.77 -2.08
C ILE A 70 -6.03 8.03 -3.34
N VAL A 71 -5.70 6.96 -4.08
CA VAL A 71 -4.80 7.04 -5.23
C VAL A 71 -5.12 5.93 -6.23
N PRO A 72 -5.14 6.21 -7.54
CA PRO A 72 -5.19 5.16 -8.53
C PRO A 72 -3.94 4.28 -8.45
N ASN A 73 -4.08 2.99 -8.75
CA ASN A 73 -2.96 2.06 -8.79
C ASN A 73 -2.76 1.49 -10.19
N HIS A 74 -1.63 0.83 -10.40
CA HIS A 74 -1.21 0.31 -11.71
C HIS A 74 -1.82 -1.04 -12.09
N LEU A 75 -2.63 -1.66 -11.23
CA LEU A 75 -3.24 -2.96 -11.49
C LEU A 75 -4.21 -2.87 -12.66
N VAL A 76 -4.07 -3.80 -13.61
CA VAL A 76 -4.97 -3.94 -14.77
C VAL A 76 -5.78 -5.21 -14.67
N SER A 77 -5.13 -6.33 -14.33
CA SER A 77 -5.79 -7.64 -14.26
C SER A 77 -4.99 -8.62 -13.39
N THR A 78 -5.70 -9.57 -12.81
CA THR A 78 -5.14 -10.77 -12.16
C THR A 78 -5.25 -12.02 -13.02
N ASP A 79 -5.77 -11.89 -14.27
CA ASP A 79 -5.76 -12.96 -15.26
C ASP A 79 -4.36 -13.10 -15.86
N VAL A 80 -3.63 -14.07 -15.38
CA VAL A 80 -2.21 -14.30 -15.70
C VAL A 80 -1.97 -15.77 -16.09
N PRO A 81 -0.86 -16.09 -16.78
CA PRO A 81 -0.53 -17.47 -17.12
C PRO A 81 -0.57 -18.41 -15.90
N PRO A 82 -1.12 -19.63 -16.02
CA PRO A 82 -1.29 -20.56 -14.89
C PRO A 82 -0.01 -20.85 -14.11
N VAL A 83 1.15 -20.81 -14.75
CA VAL A 83 2.46 -21.06 -14.12
C VAL A 83 2.83 -20.01 -13.08
N VAL A 84 2.26 -18.79 -13.14
CA VAL A 84 2.48 -17.68 -12.21
C VAL A 84 1.21 -17.25 -11.47
N GLN A 85 0.16 -18.07 -11.56
CA GLN A 85 -1.11 -17.78 -10.88
C GLN A 85 -0.92 -17.53 -9.38
N GLY A 86 -1.55 -16.45 -8.88
CA GLY A 86 -1.51 -16.01 -7.48
C GLY A 86 -0.24 -15.27 -7.07
N ARG A 87 0.81 -15.22 -7.93
CA ARG A 87 2.05 -14.49 -7.65
C ARG A 87 2.40 -13.45 -8.71
N ALA A 88 1.50 -13.19 -9.62
CA ALA A 88 1.68 -12.22 -10.70
C ALA A 88 0.44 -11.37 -10.89
N MET A 89 0.63 -10.21 -11.49
CA MET A 89 -0.43 -9.30 -11.92
C MET A 89 -0.04 -8.63 -13.23
N VAL A 90 -1.04 -8.33 -14.05
CA VAL A 90 -0.88 -7.45 -15.21
C VAL A 90 -0.99 -6.01 -14.73
N VAL A 91 -0.01 -5.20 -15.06
CA VAL A 91 0.09 -3.81 -14.61
C VAL A 91 0.28 -2.84 -15.78
N GLU A 92 -0.04 -1.58 -15.56
CA GLU A 92 0.29 -0.49 -16.50
C GLU A 92 1.81 -0.28 -16.55
N GLU A 93 2.34 -0.04 -17.74
CA GLU A 93 3.68 0.49 -17.92
C GLU A 93 3.65 2.00 -17.66
N LEU A 94 4.35 2.45 -16.62
CA LEU A 94 4.36 3.83 -16.14
C LEU A 94 5.75 4.45 -16.29
N ASP A 95 5.79 5.78 -16.39
CA ASP A 95 7.01 6.56 -16.19
C ASP A 95 7.29 6.65 -14.67
N MET A 96 8.16 5.77 -14.17
CA MET A 96 8.42 5.61 -12.74
C MET A 96 9.24 6.78 -12.20
N PHE A 97 8.84 7.33 -11.05
CA PHE A 97 9.68 8.27 -10.32
C PHE A 97 10.95 7.58 -9.80
N PRO A 98 12.14 8.19 -9.99
CA PRO A 98 13.41 7.58 -9.58
C PRO A 98 13.70 7.78 -8.08
N VAL A 99 12.68 7.63 -7.24
CA VAL A 99 12.76 7.83 -5.80
C VAL A 99 11.88 6.81 -5.07
N GLU A 100 12.27 6.47 -3.86
CA GLU A 100 11.47 5.70 -2.92
C GLU A 100 10.76 6.64 -1.94
N CYS A 101 9.45 6.50 -1.83
CA CYS A 101 8.63 7.29 -0.92
C CYS A 101 8.46 6.53 0.39
N VAL A 102 9.22 6.92 1.40
CA VAL A 102 9.19 6.28 2.73
C VAL A 102 8.43 7.16 3.71
N VAL A 103 7.48 6.56 4.44
CA VAL A 103 6.79 7.20 5.56
C VAL A 103 7.07 6.43 6.84
N ARG A 104 7.41 7.16 7.90
CA ARG A 104 7.71 6.61 9.23
C ARG A 104 6.75 7.16 10.26
N GLY A 105 6.01 6.31 10.94
CA GLY A 105 5.25 6.65 12.15
C GLY A 105 5.99 6.25 13.41
N TYR A 106 7.04 5.44 13.26
CA TYR A 106 7.92 5.01 14.34
C TYR A 106 9.37 5.17 13.91
N LEU A 107 10.22 5.54 14.86
CA LEU A 107 11.64 5.78 14.64
C LEU A 107 12.40 4.45 14.70
N THR A 108 12.88 3.96 13.56
CA THR A 108 13.64 2.70 13.49
C THR A 108 14.49 2.61 12.21
N GLY A 109 15.32 1.59 12.11
CA GLY A 109 16.14 1.30 10.92
C GLY A 109 17.10 2.43 10.57
N SER A 110 17.12 2.86 9.29
CA SER A 110 17.99 3.98 8.83
C SER A 110 17.63 5.30 9.50
N GLY A 111 16.34 5.56 9.75
CA GLY A 111 15.89 6.75 10.46
C GLY A 111 16.41 6.82 11.88
N TRP A 112 16.42 5.70 12.62
CA TRP A 112 17.00 5.64 13.97
C TRP A 112 18.51 5.93 13.93
N LYS A 113 19.24 5.36 12.98
CA LYS A 113 20.69 5.61 12.85
C LYS A 113 20.99 7.07 12.57
N GLU A 114 20.21 7.71 11.69
CA GLU A 114 20.37 9.13 11.36
C GLU A 114 20.04 10.02 12.57
N TYR A 115 18.94 9.74 13.27
CA TYR A 115 18.55 10.45 14.48
C TYR A 115 19.61 10.37 15.57
N GLN A 116 20.21 9.21 15.82
CA GLN A 116 21.30 9.05 16.81
C GLN A 116 22.50 9.96 16.48
N HIS A 117 22.74 10.25 15.22
CA HIS A 117 23.87 11.06 14.78
C HIS A 117 23.57 12.56 14.82
N SER A 118 22.36 12.98 14.41
CA SER A 118 22.04 14.38 14.14
C SER A 118 20.81 14.92 14.87
N GLY A 119 20.01 14.07 15.51
CA GLY A 119 18.71 14.46 16.07
C GLY A 119 17.63 14.72 15.01
N THR A 120 17.96 14.43 13.74
CA THR A 120 17.06 14.65 12.59
C THR A 120 16.89 13.38 11.77
N VAL A 121 15.86 13.35 10.92
CA VAL A 121 15.71 12.34 9.83
C VAL A 121 15.31 13.08 8.56
N CYS A 122 16.08 12.93 7.49
CA CYS A 122 15.89 13.66 6.22
C CYS A 122 15.74 15.19 6.42
N GLY A 123 16.51 15.76 7.35
CA GLY A 123 16.45 17.18 7.72
C GLY A 123 15.28 17.56 8.64
N ILE A 124 14.38 16.64 9.00
CA ILE A 124 13.27 16.88 9.92
C ILE A 124 13.77 16.73 11.36
N SER A 125 13.69 17.80 12.14
CA SER A 125 14.06 17.77 13.57
C SER A 125 13.04 16.97 14.37
N LEU A 126 13.51 16.05 15.22
CA LEU A 126 12.68 15.21 16.06
C LEU A 126 12.88 15.55 17.53
N PRO A 127 11.89 15.25 18.41
CA PRO A 127 12.04 15.44 19.85
C PRO A 127 13.26 14.70 20.42
N GLU A 128 13.87 15.28 21.45
CA GLU A 128 14.96 14.62 22.20
C GLU A 128 14.46 13.41 23.00
N GLY A 129 15.34 12.43 23.22
CA GLY A 129 15.08 11.28 24.09
C GLY A 129 14.29 10.15 23.44
N LEU A 130 14.05 10.19 22.14
CA LEU A 130 13.46 9.07 21.41
C LEU A 130 14.42 7.86 21.44
N GLN A 131 13.83 6.67 21.49
CA GLN A 131 14.50 5.37 21.43
C GLN A 131 14.17 4.66 20.13
N ASP A 132 14.92 3.61 19.78
CA ASP A 132 14.55 2.74 18.68
C ASP A 132 13.14 2.16 18.92
N GLY A 133 12.27 2.21 17.91
CA GLY A 133 10.86 1.83 18.04
C GLY A 133 9.95 2.85 18.70
N SER A 134 10.42 4.06 19.06
CA SER A 134 9.56 5.12 19.57
C SER A 134 8.53 5.54 18.52
N LYS A 135 7.26 5.68 18.92
CA LYS A 135 6.23 6.29 18.09
C LYS A 135 6.53 7.79 17.91
N LEU A 136 6.47 8.27 16.69
CA LEU A 136 6.63 9.68 16.38
C LEU A 136 5.34 10.46 16.70
N PRO A 137 5.43 11.76 17.04
CA PRO A 137 4.25 12.60 17.29
C PRO A 137 3.28 12.62 16.09
N GLU A 138 3.83 12.65 14.88
CA GLU A 138 3.13 12.54 13.59
C GLU A 138 3.97 11.71 12.61
N PRO A 139 3.35 11.08 11.60
CA PRO A 139 4.10 10.41 10.55
C PRO A 139 4.95 11.40 9.77
N ILE A 140 6.20 11.04 9.48
CA ILE A 140 7.12 11.86 8.70
C ILE A 140 7.41 11.21 7.35
N PHE A 141 7.49 12.04 6.31
CA PHE A 141 7.89 11.64 4.98
C PHE A 141 9.40 11.77 4.82
N THR A 142 10.06 10.65 4.56
CA THR A 142 11.53 10.54 4.53
C THR A 142 11.96 9.83 3.24
N PRO A 143 11.94 10.55 2.09
CA PRO A 143 12.25 9.95 0.80
C PRO A 143 13.70 9.45 0.72
N ALA A 144 13.94 8.51 -0.20
CA ALA A 144 15.28 8.04 -0.54
C ALA A 144 15.48 8.03 -2.05
N THR A 145 16.73 8.13 -2.47
CA THR A 145 17.08 7.85 -3.87
C THR A 145 16.83 6.38 -4.18
N LYS A 146 16.48 6.08 -5.43
CA LYS A 146 16.46 4.72 -5.92
C LYS A 146 17.83 4.43 -6.53
N ALA A 147 18.67 3.74 -5.77
CA ALA A 147 20.03 3.43 -6.19
C ALA A 147 20.05 2.44 -7.36
N GLU A 148 21.10 2.51 -8.19
CA GLU A 148 21.37 1.49 -9.19
C GLU A 148 21.70 0.13 -8.55
N TYR A 149 21.56 -0.95 -9.32
CA TYR A 149 21.79 -2.29 -8.81
C TYR A 149 23.23 -2.43 -8.25
N GLY A 150 23.34 -2.66 -6.93
CA GLY A 150 24.61 -2.79 -6.22
C GLY A 150 25.01 -1.58 -5.37
N GLU A 151 24.26 -0.49 -5.44
CA GLU A 151 24.38 0.67 -4.56
C GLU A 151 23.29 0.66 -3.49
N HIS A 152 23.41 1.52 -2.47
CA HIS A 152 22.42 1.64 -1.40
C HIS A 152 21.52 2.85 -1.61
N ASP A 153 20.23 2.69 -1.31
CA ASP A 153 19.30 3.80 -1.25
C ASP A 153 19.72 4.76 -0.14
N GLU A 154 19.86 6.04 -0.46
CA GLU A 154 20.26 7.07 0.49
C GLU A 154 19.05 7.94 0.85
N ASN A 155 18.85 8.17 2.17
CA ASN A 155 17.87 9.12 2.63
C ASN A 155 18.19 10.52 2.09
N ILE A 156 17.19 11.20 1.53
CA ILE A 156 17.32 12.57 1.03
C ILE A 156 16.32 13.48 1.73
N ASP A 157 16.63 14.76 1.82
CA ASP A 157 15.68 15.75 2.30
C ASP A 157 14.66 16.15 1.20
N PHE A 158 13.63 16.88 1.59
CA PHE A 158 12.57 17.30 0.67
C PHE A 158 13.08 18.22 -0.44
N ALA A 159 14.10 19.04 -0.18
CA ALA A 159 14.67 19.93 -1.20
C ALA A 159 15.41 19.14 -2.31
N HIS A 160 16.09 18.07 -1.96
CA HIS A 160 16.69 17.15 -2.92
C HIS A 160 15.62 16.41 -3.73
N LEU A 161 14.53 15.96 -3.08
CA LEU A 161 13.40 15.36 -3.80
C LEU A 161 12.84 16.33 -4.84
N VAL A 162 12.60 17.60 -4.45
CA VAL A 162 12.14 18.65 -5.38
C VAL A 162 13.09 18.84 -6.56
N ALA A 163 14.40 18.76 -6.33
CA ALA A 163 15.38 18.88 -7.40
C ALA A 163 15.31 17.70 -8.40
N ILE A 164 14.92 16.50 -7.93
CA ILE A 164 14.82 15.29 -8.77
C ILE A 164 13.51 15.27 -9.57
N VAL A 165 12.36 15.50 -8.91
CA VAL A 165 11.04 15.24 -9.50
C VAL A 165 10.24 16.52 -9.82
N GLY A 166 10.70 17.69 -9.38
CA GLY A 166 9.98 18.96 -9.47
C GLY A 166 9.06 19.19 -8.25
N ALA A 167 8.75 20.47 -7.97
CA ALA A 167 8.03 20.87 -6.76
C ALA A 167 6.62 20.27 -6.69
N ASP A 168 5.84 20.37 -7.76
CA ASP A 168 4.45 19.91 -7.80
C ASP A 168 4.37 18.38 -7.59
N ALA A 169 5.30 17.61 -8.20
CA ALA A 169 5.34 16.17 -8.02
C ALA A 169 5.81 15.79 -6.60
N ALA A 170 6.83 16.47 -6.07
CA ALA A 170 7.35 16.21 -4.73
C ALA A 170 6.26 16.40 -3.64
N GLU A 171 5.46 17.47 -3.75
CA GLU A 171 4.33 17.71 -2.85
C GLU A 171 3.27 16.62 -2.95
N GLN A 172 2.87 16.23 -4.16
CA GLN A 172 1.90 15.16 -4.37
C GLN A 172 2.41 13.82 -3.85
N LEU A 173 3.67 13.45 -4.12
CA LEU A 173 4.28 12.22 -3.62
C LEU A 173 4.28 12.17 -2.09
N ARG A 174 4.66 13.27 -1.42
CA ARG A 174 4.60 13.39 0.04
C ARG A 174 3.19 13.19 0.57
N ASP A 175 2.23 13.94 0.04
CA ASP A 175 0.88 13.98 0.55
C ASP A 175 0.15 12.64 0.34
N LEU A 176 0.32 12.02 -0.84
CA LEU A 176 -0.19 10.68 -1.13
C LEU A 176 0.45 9.62 -0.23
N SER A 177 1.76 9.68 -0.02
CA SER A 177 2.47 8.71 0.83
C SER A 177 2.00 8.78 2.28
N ILE A 178 1.82 9.99 2.83
CA ILE A 178 1.30 10.21 4.19
C ILE A 178 -0.15 9.72 4.29
N ALA A 179 -1.00 10.00 3.30
CA ALA A 179 -2.39 9.54 3.28
C ALA A 179 -2.48 8.00 3.24
N ILE A 180 -1.68 7.35 2.39
CA ILE A 180 -1.56 5.90 2.31
C ILE A 180 -1.14 5.32 3.67
N TYR A 181 -0.06 5.86 4.25
CA TYR A 181 0.44 5.40 5.54
C TYR A 181 -0.61 5.55 6.65
N THR A 182 -1.28 6.69 6.73
CA THR A 182 -2.27 6.99 7.77
C THR A 182 -3.47 6.03 7.70
N ARG A 183 -3.98 5.76 6.49
CA ARG A 183 -5.03 4.76 6.28
C ARG A 183 -4.55 3.37 6.69
N ALA A 184 -3.36 2.99 6.26
CA ALA A 184 -2.80 1.66 6.51
C ALA A 184 -2.47 1.43 7.98
N GLU A 185 -1.91 2.42 8.68
CA GLU A 185 -1.62 2.35 10.12
C GLU A 185 -2.91 2.14 10.92
N GLY A 186 -3.98 2.86 10.59
CA GLY A 186 -5.28 2.68 11.23
C GLY A 186 -5.81 1.26 11.08
N LEU A 187 -5.88 0.75 9.83
CA LEU A 187 -6.37 -0.60 9.54
C LEU A 187 -5.50 -1.69 10.18
N ALA A 188 -4.18 -1.54 10.17
CA ALA A 188 -3.26 -2.49 10.81
C ALA A 188 -3.40 -2.48 12.34
N ARG A 189 -3.50 -1.30 12.95
CA ARG A 189 -3.68 -1.14 14.39
C ARG A 189 -4.95 -1.79 14.90
N ASP A 190 -6.06 -1.64 14.21
CA ASP A 190 -7.35 -2.27 14.56
C ASP A 190 -7.25 -3.81 14.54
N ARG A 191 -6.22 -4.35 13.90
CA ARG A 191 -5.89 -5.78 13.84
C ARG A 191 -4.71 -6.19 14.72
N GLY A 192 -4.33 -5.30 15.65
CA GLY A 192 -3.25 -5.54 16.60
C GLY A 192 -1.85 -5.54 15.98
N ILE A 193 -1.70 -4.97 14.78
CA ILE A 193 -0.43 -4.83 14.07
C ILE A 193 0.00 -3.36 14.08
N ILE A 194 1.25 -3.09 14.41
CA ILE A 194 1.87 -1.79 14.22
C ILE A 194 2.55 -1.75 12.85
N LEU A 195 2.18 -0.79 12.03
CA LEU A 195 2.92 -0.41 10.83
C LEU A 195 3.95 0.66 11.23
N ALA A 196 5.21 0.26 11.36
CA ALA A 196 6.25 1.17 11.84
C ALA A 196 6.70 2.16 10.75
N ASP A 197 6.96 1.67 9.57
CA ASP A 197 7.25 2.42 8.36
C ASP A 197 6.83 1.64 7.13
N THR A 198 6.74 2.34 6.02
CA THR A 198 6.48 1.75 4.70
C THR A 198 7.23 2.50 3.63
N LYS A 199 7.60 1.78 2.58
CA LYS A 199 8.12 2.28 1.32
C LYS A 199 7.08 2.04 0.24
N VAL A 200 6.71 3.07 -0.51
CA VAL A 200 5.86 2.99 -1.68
C VAL A 200 6.54 3.63 -2.88
N GLU A 201 6.18 3.18 -4.06
CA GLU A 201 6.70 3.69 -5.33
C GLU A 201 5.55 4.20 -6.19
N PHE A 202 5.83 5.22 -6.97
CA PHE A 202 4.85 5.84 -7.85
C PHE A 202 5.40 5.94 -9.27
N GLY A 203 4.48 5.93 -10.22
CA GLY A 203 4.75 6.27 -11.60
C GLY A 203 3.77 7.33 -12.11
N ARG A 204 4.01 7.81 -13.31
CA ARG A 204 3.19 8.82 -13.95
C ARG A 204 2.62 8.27 -15.26
N ARG A 205 1.32 8.45 -15.48
CA ARG A 205 0.68 8.24 -16.78
C ARG A 205 1.03 9.37 -17.74
N ALA A 206 0.80 9.17 -19.02
CA ALA A 206 1.03 10.17 -20.06
C ALA A 206 0.19 11.45 -19.88
N ASP A 207 -0.92 11.40 -19.19
CA ASP A 207 -1.77 12.55 -18.85
C ASP A 207 -1.31 13.31 -17.59
N GLY A 208 -0.21 12.86 -16.97
CA GLY A 208 0.35 13.46 -15.76
C GLY A 208 -0.18 12.88 -14.45
N THR A 209 -1.16 11.98 -14.48
CA THR A 209 -1.71 11.35 -13.27
C THR A 209 -0.65 10.53 -12.54
N ILE A 210 -0.49 10.77 -11.24
CA ILE A 210 0.38 9.96 -10.36
C ILE A 210 -0.38 8.70 -9.95
N VAL A 211 0.29 7.55 -10.06
CA VAL A 211 -0.27 6.21 -9.86
C VAL A 211 0.61 5.45 -8.88
N LEU A 212 0.00 4.82 -7.90
CA LEU A 212 0.69 3.90 -6.97
C LEU A 212 1.11 2.64 -7.73
N ALA A 213 2.37 2.29 -7.61
CA ALA A 213 2.98 1.21 -8.37
C ALA A 213 3.78 0.25 -7.48
N ASP A 214 4.33 -0.80 -8.08
CA ASP A 214 5.10 -1.85 -7.44
C ASP A 214 4.30 -2.61 -6.36
N GLU A 215 4.96 -3.18 -5.36
CA GLU A 215 4.29 -3.77 -4.19
C GLU A 215 3.92 -2.68 -3.18
N VAL A 216 2.84 -2.89 -2.46
CA VAL A 216 2.38 -1.92 -1.47
C VAL A 216 2.15 -2.58 -0.12
N LEU A 217 2.74 -2.01 0.94
CA LEU A 217 2.46 -2.38 2.33
C LEU A 217 2.62 -3.89 2.61
N THR A 218 3.65 -4.49 2.00
CA THR A 218 4.00 -5.90 2.21
C THR A 218 5.07 -6.05 3.28
N PRO A 219 5.29 -7.25 3.81
CA PRO A 219 6.42 -7.53 4.70
C PRO A 219 7.81 -7.29 4.08
N ASP A 220 7.90 -7.08 2.77
CA ASP A 220 9.13 -6.72 2.08
C ASP A 220 9.36 -5.20 2.01
N SER A 221 8.29 -4.42 1.85
CA SER A 221 8.33 -2.96 1.74
C SER A 221 8.02 -2.23 3.05
N SER A 222 7.58 -2.93 4.09
CA SER A 222 7.10 -2.34 5.35
C SER A 222 7.60 -3.11 6.57
N ARG A 223 7.67 -2.42 7.72
CA ARG A 223 7.89 -3.05 9.03
C ARG A 223 6.58 -3.19 9.76
N PHE A 224 6.21 -4.44 10.01
CA PHE A 224 5.04 -4.80 10.80
C PHE A 224 5.46 -5.41 12.13
N TRP A 225 4.98 -4.85 13.25
CA TRP A 225 5.26 -5.35 14.58
C TRP A 225 4.00 -5.85 15.28
N GLU A 226 4.20 -6.76 16.22
CA GLU A 226 3.15 -7.24 17.12
C GLU A 226 2.79 -6.13 18.13
N GLY A 227 1.59 -5.57 18.01
CA GLY A 227 1.15 -4.44 18.82
C GLY A 227 1.11 -4.73 20.33
N SER A 228 0.73 -5.97 20.72
CA SER A 228 0.61 -6.37 22.13
C SER A 228 1.94 -6.45 22.88
N THR A 229 3.06 -6.55 22.16
CA THR A 229 4.41 -6.67 22.75
C THR A 229 5.32 -5.51 22.42
N TRP A 230 4.79 -4.50 21.71
CA TRP A 230 5.58 -3.34 21.33
C TRP A 230 6.02 -2.50 22.55
N ALA A 231 7.27 -2.10 22.54
CA ALA A 231 7.82 -1.13 23.49
C ALA A 231 8.98 -0.36 22.85
N PRO A 232 9.08 0.96 23.09
CA PRO A 232 10.27 1.73 22.68
C PRO A 232 11.54 1.16 23.33
N GLY A 233 12.64 1.10 22.59
CA GLY A 233 13.92 0.54 23.05
C GLY A 233 13.93 -0.97 23.22
N GLY A 234 12.81 -1.65 22.94
CA GLY A 234 12.67 -3.10 23.05
C GLY A 234 12.92 -3.84 21.72
N ALA A 235 13.10 -5.16 21.83
CA ALA A 235 13.11 -6.03 20.65
C ALA A 235 11.66 -6.27 20.21
N ASN A 236 11.18 -5.49 19.23
CA ASN A 236 9.83 -5.60 18.72
C ASN A 236 9.67 -6.85 17.85
N LYS A 237 8.72 -7.73 18.21
CA LYS A 237 8.43 -8.92 17.40
C LYS A 237 7.88 -8.48 16.03
N SER A 238 8.46 -9.00 14.98
CA SER A 238 8.22 -8.58 13.61
C SER A 238 7.55 -9.70 12.78
N PHE A 239 6.71 -9.30 11.83
CA PHE A 239 6.09 -10.16 10.80
C PHE A 239 6.79 -10.03 9.44
N ASP A 240 7.92 -9.35 9.38
CA ASP A 240 8.67 -9.02 8.16
C ASP A 240 10.06 -9.68 8.12
N LYS A 241 10.91 -9.22 7.22
CA LYS A 241 12.30 -9.69 7.02
C LYS A 241 13.20 -9.59 8.26
N GLN A 242 12.79 -8.87 9.32
CA GLN A 242 13.64 -8.67 10.49
C GLN A 242 14.01 -9.99 11.16
N TYR A 243 13.08 -10.96 11.15
CA TYR A 243 13.36 -12.31 11.69
C TYR A 243 14.57 -12.98 11.00
N VAL A 244 14.65 -12.90 9.67
CA VAL A 244 15.79 -13.43 8.91
C VAL A 244 17.06 -12.60 9.16
N ARG A 245 16.94 -11.27 9.25
CA ARG A 245 18.07 -10.38 9.58
C ARG A 245 18.64 -10.69 10.96
N ASP A 246 17.78 -10.89 11.95
CA ASP A 246 18.17 -11.21 13.33
C ASP A 246 18.90 -12.57 13.38
N TRP A 247 18.44 -13.56 12.61
CA TRP A 247 19.11 -14.83 12.51
C TRP A 247 20.49 -14.69 11.84
N LEU A 248 20.58 -13.91 10.75
CA LEU A 248 21.84 -13.69 10.03
C LEU A 248 22.90 -13.04 10.93
N THR A 249 22.55 -11.97 11.65
CA THR A 249 23.49 -11.19 12.46
C THR A 249 23.69 -11.72 13.88
N GLY A 250 22.85 -12.66 14.32
CA GLY A 250 22.90 -13.30 15.64
C GLY A 250 23.32 -14.77 15.55
N PRO A 251 22.37 -15.73 15.51
CA PRO A 251 22.68 -17.16 15.59
C PRO A 251 23.61 -17.69 14.50
N SER A 252 23.58 -17.15 13.29
CA SER A 252 24.48 -17.57 12.21
C SER A 252 25.92 -17.09 12.36
N GLY A 253 26.14 -16.02 13.14
CA GLY A 253 27.43 -15.36 13.29
C GLY A 253 27.91 -14.63 12.03
N TRP A 254 27.10 -14.50 10.99
CA TRP A 254 27.46 -13.79 9.77
C TRP A 254 27.42 -12.27 9.96
N SER A 255 28.28 -11.55 9.26
CA SER A 255 28.30 -10.09 9.27
C SER A 255 28.26 -9.57 7.84
N SER A 256 27.39 -8.59 7.58
CA SER A 256 27.30 -7.92 6.27
C SER A 256 28.59 -7.19 5.87
N PHE A 257 29.48 -6.93 6.82
CA PHE A 257 30.80 -6.32 6.58
C PHE A 257 31.91 -7.34 6.38
N SER A 258 31.62 -8.65 6.45
CA SER A 258 32.66 -9.70 6.35
C SER A 258 33.18 -9.92 4.93
N GLY A 259 32.51 -9.42 3.91
CA GLY A 259 32.78 -9.74 2.51
C GLY A 259 32.48 -11.19 2.12
N GLN A 260 31.85 -11.96 3.01
CA GLN A 260 31.47 -13.36 2.78
C GLN A 260 30.02 -13.46 2.37
N GLU A 261 29.70 -14.42 1.50
CA GLU A 261 28.31 -14.74 1.17
C GLU A 261 27.53 -15.17 2.43
N PRO A 262 26.24 -14.78 2.54
CA PRO A 262 25.39 -15.23 3.65
C PRO A 262 25.27 -16.75 3.67
N PRO A 263 25.22 -17.36 4.88
CA PRO A 263 25.02 -18.79 4.99
C PRO A 263 23.63 -19.20 4.51
N ARG A 264 23.49 -20.44 4.08
CA ARG A 264 22.20 -21.05 3.76
C ARG A 264 21.25 -20.98 4.96
N LEU A 265 20.02 -20.52 4.75
CA LEU A 265 18.99 -20.50 5.79
C LEU A 265 18.64 -21.94 6.21
N PRO A 266 18.56 -22.23 7.52
CA PRO A 266 18.04 -23.50 8.03
C PRO A 266 16.54 -23.65 7.69
N ASP A 267 16.09 -24.90 7.59
CA ASP A 267 14.71 -25.22 7.22
C ASP A 267 13.68 -24.69 8.23
N ASP A 268 14.03 -24.64 9.51
CA ASP A 268 13.17 -24.05 10.57
C ASP A 268 13.07 -22.52 10.43
N VAL A 269 14.15 -21.82 10.03
CA VAL A 269 14.15 -20.39 9.74
C VAL A 269 13.28 -20.09 8.52
N VAL A 270 13.37 -20.90 7.47
CA VAL A 270 12.54 -20.83 6.28
C VAL A 270 11.06 -20.99 6.63
N ALA A 271 10.73 -22.06 7.37
CA ALA A 271 9.35 -22.35 7.79
C ALA A 271 8.77 -21.25 8.69
N ALA A 272 9.56 -20.75 9.65
CA ALA A 272 9.15 -19.66 10.53
C ALA A 272 8.95 -18.34 9.77
N THR A 273 9.81 -18.05 8.80
CA THR A 273 9.67 -16.86 7.94
C THR A 273 8.39 -16.93 7.11
N ARG A 274 8.15 -18.07 6.45
CA ARG A 274 6.89 -18.31 5.72
C ARG A 274 5.66 -18.11 6.61
N ALA A 275 5.66 -18.71 7.80
CA ALA A 275 4.55 -18.61 8.73
C ALA A 275 4.25 -17.13 9.11
N LYS A 276 5.28 -16.31 9.37
CA LYS A 276 5.13 -14.88 9.68
C LYS A 276 4.53 -14.08 8.52
N TYR A 277 4.93 -14.37 7.29
CA TYR A 277 4.38 -13.70 6.10
C TYR A 277 2.90 -14.05 5.89
N VAL A 278 2.55 -15.34 6.04
CA VAL A 278 1.15 -15.81 5.96
C VAL A 278 0.33 -15.21 7.10
N GLU A 279 0.86 -15.18 8.33
CA GLU A 279 0.20 -14.57 9.48
C GLU A 279 -0.06 -13.07 9.27
N ALA A 280 0.91 -12.32 8.74
CA ALA A 280 0.71 -10.92 8.40
C ALA A 280 -0.47 -10.74 7.44
N TRP A 281 -0.54 -11.51 6.38
CA TRP A 281 -1.63 -11.46 5.42
C TRP A 281 -2.97 -11.86 6.06
N SER A 282 -3.02 -12.99 6.74
CA SER A 282 -4.22 -13.48 7.43
C SER A 282 -4.80 -12.41 8.36
N ARG A 283 -3.97 -11.79 9.19
CA ARG A 283 -4.39 -10.73 10.12
C ARG A 283 -4.81 -9.46 9.41
N LEU A 284 -4.03 -8.98 8.43
CA LEU A 284 -4.34 -7.76 7.68
C LEU A 284 -5.64 -7.90 6.87
N ALA A 285 -5.87 -9.02 6.20
CA ALA A 285 -7.07 -9.24 5.42
C ALA A 285 -8.26 -9.77 6.24
N GLY A 286 -8.01 -10.30 7.45
CA GLY A 286 -9.04 -10.91 8.30
C GLY A 286 -9.51 -12.27 7.79
N VAL A 287 -8.64 -13.06 7.16
CA VAL A 287 -8.92 -14.40 6.60
C VAL A 287 -8.07 -15.47 7.28
N GLU A 288 -8.62 -16.67 7.52
CA GLU A 288 -7.90 -17.72 8.24
C GLU A 288 -6.78 -18.36 7.41
N ASP A 289 -7.03 -18.66 6.14
CA ASP A 289 -6.05 -19.29 5.25
C ASP A 289 -6.03 -18.58 3.89
N PRO A 290 -5.29 -17.46 3.80
CA PRO A 290 -5.28 -16.64 2.59
C PRO A 290 -4.65 -17.31 1.36
N LEU A 291 -3.95 -18.43 1.53
CA LEU A 291 -3.35 -19.19 0.42
C LEU A 291 -4.30 -20.22 -0.18
N SER A 292 -5.30 -20.68 0.58
CA SER A 292 -6.31 -21.65 0.10
C SER A 292 -7.55 -20.97 -0.49
N ASP A 293 -7.81 -19.73 -0.11
CA ASP A 293 -9.00 -18.98 -0.52
C ASP A 293 -8.74 -18.14 -1.76
N ALA A 294 -9.07 -18.70 -2.94
CA ALA A 294 -8.96 -17.98 -4.21
C ALA A 294 -9.91 -16.76 -4.29
N SER A 295 -10.91 -16.64 -3.39
CA SER A 295 -11.85 -15.52 -3.33
C SER A 295 -11.28 -14.29 -2.63
N THR A 296 -10.11 -14.40 -2.00
CA THR A 296 -9.43 -13.26 -1.35
C THR A 296 -8.76 -12.30 -2.35
N LEU A 297 -8.70 -12.66 -3.62
CA LEU A 297 -8.22 -11.77 -4.67
C LEU A 297 -9.42 -10.94 -5.15
N PRO A 298 -9.35 -9.60 -5.15
CA PRO A 298 -10.43 -8.77 -5.68
C PRO A 298 -10.73 -9.13 -7.13
N ASP A 299 -11.99 -9.38 -7.45
CA ASP A 299 -12.47 -9.50 -8.83
C ASP A 299 -12.30 -8.15 -9.52
N VAL A 300 -11.27 -8.03 -10.35
CA VAL A 300 -11.11 -6.86 -11.23
C VAL A 300 -12.11 -7.03 -12.39
N GLU A 301 -13.31 -6.50 -12.25
CA GLU A 301 -14.28 -6.41 -13.35
C GLU A 301 -13.75 -5.47 -14.42
N GLY A 302 -13.21 -6.03 -15.49
CA GLY A 302 -12.80 -5.22 -16.64
C GLY A 302 -12.00 -5.95 -17.71
N SER A 303 -12.54 -6.99 -18.32
CA SER A 303 -12.35 -7.27 -19.77
C SER A 303 -13.09 -8.55 -20.20
N ARG A 304 -14.34 -8.43 -20.57
CA ARG A 304 -14.95 -9.43 -21.50
C ARG A 304 -14.92 -8.85 -22.90
N GLY A 305 -13.82 -9.11 -23.60
CA GLY A 305 -13.73 -8.95 -25.03
C GLY A 305 -14.71 -9.89 -25.72
N ALA A 306 -15.45 -9.36 -26.69
CA ALA A 306 -16.46 -10.03 -27.47
C ALA A 306 -15.92 -11.28 -28.17
N THR A 307 -16.52 -12.43 -27.92
CA THR A 307 -16.58 -13.54 -28.87
C THR A 307 -18.04 -13.78 -29.24
N THR A 308 -18.29 -13.67 -30.54
CA THR A 308 -19.54 -13.96 -31.21
C THR A 308 -19.96 -15.42 -31.07
N GLY A 309 -21.22 -15.66 -30.64
CA GLY A 309 -21.82 -16.96 -30.80
C GLY A 309 -23.00 -17.26 -29.90
N SER A 310 -24.23 -17.16 -30.47
CA SER A 310 -25.53 -17.72 -30.10
C SER A 310 -26.12 -17.27 -28.72
N ALA A 311 -27.23 -16.57 -28.86
CA ALA A 311 -28.12 -16.18 -27.74
C ALA A 311 -28.69 -17.38 -26.97
N PRO A 312 -28.67 -17.32 -25.68
CA PRO A 312 -29.72 -17.84 -24.84
C PRO A 312 -30.48 -16.69 -24.15
N ARG A 313 -31.72 -16.97 -23.91
CA ARG A 313 -32.77 -16.13 -23.36
C ARG A 313 -32.29 -15.22 -22.19
N SER A 314 -32.75 -13.97 -22.25
CA SER A 314 -32.70 -12.94 -21.22
C SER A 314 -33.05 -13.49 -19.84
N PRO A 315 -32.18 -13.30 -18.83
CA PRO A 315 -32.68 -13.12 -17.46
C PRO A 315 -33.33 -11.75 -17.42
N GLN A 316 -34.49 -11.69 -16.79
CA GLN A 316 -35.16 -10.44 -16.46
C GLN A 316 -34.15 -9.51 -15.78
N THR A 317 -33.93 -8.37 -16.39
CA THR A 317 -33.41 -7.19 -15.73
C THR A 317 -34.42 -6.84 -14.64
N ASP A 318 -34.13 -7.25 -13.40
CA ASP A 318 -34.74 -6.60 -12.28
C ASP A 318 -34.32 -5.13 -12.36
N ARG A 319 -35.29 -4.31 -12.67
CA ARG A 319 -35.18 -2.86 -12.67
C ARG A 319 -34.76 -2.46 -11.26
N ILE A 320 -33.52 -1.93 -11.11
CA ILE A 320 -33.21 -1.00 -10.03
C ILE A 320 -34.01 0.26 -10.36
N GLY A 321 -35.27 0.18 -10.09
CA GLY A 321 -36.25 1.25 -10.23
C GLY A 321 -37.03 1.27 -8.96
N ASP A 322 -36.98 2.40 -8.25
CA ASP A 322 -37.79 2.68 -7.08
C ASP A 322 -37.41 1.95 -5.76
N MET A 323 -36.13 1.93 -5.39
CA MET A 323 -35.79 1.71 -3.99
C MET A 323 -35.51 3.08 -3.34
N THR A 324 -36.38 3.50 -2.43
CA THR A 324 -36.13 4.63 -1.56
C THR A 324 -34.80 4.44 -0.84
N ARG A 325 -33.96 5.45 -0.86
CA ARG A 325 -32.66 5.45 -0.17
C ARG A 325 -32.57 6.62 0.80
N VAL A 326 -31.86 6.45 1.87
CA VAL A 326 -31.53 7.53 2.79
C VAL A 326 -30.09 7.96 2.53
N VAL A 327 -29.90 9.24 2.32
CA VAL A 327 -28.58 9.82 2.03
C VAL A 327 -28.11 10.57 3.26
N VAL A 328 -26.84 10.37 3.61
CA VAL A 328 -26.14 11.09 4.67
C VAL A 328 -25.01 11.88 4.04
N ASP A 329 -25.13 13.19 3.96
CA ASP A 329 -24.09 14.10 3.51
C ASP A 329 -23.28 14.60 4.72
N VAL A 330 -21.99 14.32 4.74
CA VAL A 330 -21.06 14.70 5.82
C VAL A 330 -20.11 15.77 5.32
N MET A 331 -20.08 16.91 6.02
CA MET A 331 -19.24 18.06 5.65
C MET A 331 -18.34 18.47 6.82
N PRO A 332 -17.08 18.87 6.56
CA PRO A 332 -16.26 19.52 7.59
C PRO A 332 -16.99 20.75 8.15
N LYS A 333 -16.92 21.00 9.45
CA LYS A 333 -17.45 22.22 10.04
C LYS A 333 -16.81 23.48 9.45
N PRO A 334 -17.50 24.63 9.41
CA PRO A 334 -16.99 25.84 8.77
C PRO A 334 -15.61 26.29 9.27
N GLU A 335 -15.31 26.06 10.53
CA GLU A 335 -14.04 26.40 11.19
C GLU A 335 -12.91 25.39 10.91
N ILE A 336 -13.23 24.23 10.32
CA ILE A 336 -12.25 23.19 9.99
C ILE A 336 -11.68 23.45 8.60
N LEU A 337 -10.37 23.39 8.50
CA LEU A 337 -9.65 23.51 7.24
C LEU A 337 -10.04 22.36 6.32
N ASP A 338 -10.47 22.70 5.10
CA ASP A 338 -10.73 21.76 4.01
C ASP A 338 -9.66 21.94 2.93
N PRO A 339 -8.55 21.16 2.97
CA PRO A 339 -7.44 21.33 2.04
C PRO A 339 -7.85 21.02 0.59
N GLN A 340 -8.73 20.02 0.39
CA GLN A 340 -9.15 19.59 -0.94
C GLN A 340 -10.10 20.61 -1.58
N GLY A 341 -11.11 21.06 -0.87
CA GLY A 341 -12.01 22.11 -1.35
C GLY A 341 -11.25 23.41 -1.64
N LYS A 342 -10.25 23.76 -0.81
CA LYS A 342 -9.39 24.91 -1.04
C LYS A 342 -8.53 24.74 -2.30
N ALA A 343 -7.98 23.55 -2.54
CA ALA A 343 -7.21 23.26 -3.74
C ALA A 343 -8.05 23.37 -5.02
N ILE A 344 -9.28 22.82 -5.00
CA ILE A 344 -10.24 22.92 -6.12
C ILE A 344 -10.65 24.38 -6.35
N THR A 345 -10.93 25.13 -5.29
CA THR A 345 -11.24 26.57 -5.36
C THR A 345 -10.11 27.34 -6.05
N GLY A 346 -8.85 27.06 -5.66
CA GLY A 346 -7.69 27.67 -6.30
C GLY A 346 -7.51 27.29 -7.77
N ALA A 347 -7.83 26.04 -8.13
CA ALA A 347 -7.80 25.55 -9.50
C ALA A 347 -8.86 26.27 -10.37
N LEU A 348 -10.07 26.41 -9.87
CA LEU A 348 -11.14 27.15 -10.55
C LEU A 348 -10.76 28.61 -10.83
N GLY A 349 -10.15 29.28 -9.85
CA GLY A 349 -9.66 30.64 -10.04
C GLY A 349 -8.61 30.75 -11.16
N ARG A 350 -7.67 29.77 -11.24
CA ARG A 350 -6.68 29.72 -12.34
C ARG A 350 -7.30 29.46 -13.72
N GLN A 351 -8.47 28.84 -13.77
CA GLN A 351 -9.23 28.57 -15.01
C GLN A 351 -10.20 29.71 -15.37
N GLY A 352 -10.21 30.81 -14.61
CA GLY A 352 -11.06 31.97 -14.89
C GLY A 352 -12.44 31.95 -14.25
N HIS A 353 -12.72 30.97 -13.35
CA HIS A 353 -13.98 30.88 -12.60
C HIS A 353 -13.82 31.60 -11.25
N GLU A 354 -13.83 32.94 -11.30
CA GLU A 354 -13.71 33.77 -10.10
C GLU A 354 -14.97 33.77 -9.25
N GLY A 355 -14.81 33.86 -7.92
CA GLY A 355 -15.91 33.96 -6.96
C GLY A 355 -16.59 32.64 -6.57
N LEU A 356 -16.11 31.50 -7.12
CA LEU A 356 -16.59 30.18 -6.71
C LEU A 356 -15.73 29.64 -5.57
N THR A 357 -16.39 29.08 -4.56
CA THR A 357 -15.75 28.37 -3.44
C THR A 357 -16.24 26.96 -3.41
N VAL A 358 -15.32 26.00 -3.30
CA VAL A 358 -15.64 24.57 -3.20
C VAL A 358 -15.29 24.09 -1.80
N ARG A 359 -16.18 23.29 -1.24
CA ARG A 359 -15.93 22.49 -0.02
C ARG A 359 -16.18 21.04 -0.34
N GLN A 360 -15.31 20.17 0.13
CA GLN A 360 -15.44 18.73 -0.06
C GLN A 360 -16.03 18.06 1.17
N GLY A 361 -17.00 17.18 0.95
CA GLY A 361 -17.61 16.32 1.95
C GLY A 361 -17.67 14.87 1.47
N LYS A 362 -18.30 14.03 2.28
CA LYS A 362 -18.58 12.61 1.98
C LYS A 362 -20.08 12.46 1.83
N ARG A 363 -20.52 11.61 0.90
CA ARG A 363 -21.90 11.22 0.72
C ARG A 363 -22.03 9.72 0.89
N PHE A 364 -22.94 9.30 1.77
CA PHE A 364 -23.29 7.90 2.00
C PHE A 364 -24.73 7.64 1.58
N GLU A 365 -24.95 6.55 0.85
CA GLU A 365 -26.29 6.10 0.45
C GLU A 365 -26.61 4.83 1.23
N ILE A 366 -27.67 4.87 2.02
CA ILE A 366 -28.13 3.75 2.86
C ILE A 366 -29.41 3.21 2.24
N THR A 367 -29.39 1.95 1.84
CA THR A 367 -30.52 1.25 1.24
C THR A 367 -30.95 0.08 2.12
N GLY A 368 -32.22 -0.26 2.08
CA GLY A 368 -32.75 -1.39 2.82
C GLY A 368 -34.29 -1.34 2.82
N GLU A 369 -34.91 -2.45 3.15
CA GLU A 369 -36.37 -2.51 3.23
C GLU A 369 -36.91 -1.55 4.33
N GLY A 370 -37.71 -0.59 3.91
CA GLY A 370 -38.32 0.42 4.80
C GLY A 370 -37.29 1.38 5.44
N VAL A 371 -36.14 1.62 4.80
CA VAL A 371 -35.08 2.47 5.35
C VAL A 371 -35.55 3.91 5.63
N GLU A 372 -36.49 4.42 4.85
CA GLU A 372 -37.09 5.72 5.03
C GLU A 372 -37.87 5.87 6.38
N ASN A 373 -38.24 4.75 7.00
CA ASN A 373 -38.90 4.70 8.31
C ASN A 373 -37.92 4.45 9.47
N ARG A 374 -36.63 4.31 9.18
CA ARG A 374 -35.53 3.99 10.14
C ARG A 374 -34.59 5.17 10.33
N LEU A 375 -35.04 6.38 10.19
CA LEU A 375 -34.21 7.59 10.23
C LEU A 375 -33.45 7.77 11.57
N ASP A 376 -34.04 7.32 12.69
CA ASP A 376 -33.35 7.38 13.99
C ASP A 376 -32.18 6.40 14.07
N GLU A 377 -32.31 5.23 13.46
CA GLU A 377 -31.22 4.28 13.33
C GLU A 377 -30.13 4.80 12.40
N VAL A 378 -30.52 5.38 11.25
CA VAL A 378 -29.59 6.04 10.34
C VAL A 378 -28.84 7.19 11.02
N ARG A 379 -29.52 7.95 11.89
CA ARG A 379 -28.87 9.02 12.67
C ARG A 379 -27.83 8.47 13.62
N THR A 380 -28.14 7.38 14.33
CA THR A 380 -27.17 6.69 15.20
C THR A 380 -25.93 6.23 14.40
N VAL A 381 -26.17 5.61 13.24
CA VAL A 381 -25.06 5.20 12.33
C VAL A 381 -24.24 6.40 11.85
N ALA A 382 -24.90 7.51 11.50
CA ALA A 382 -24.21 8.73 11.09
C ALA A 382 -23.31 9.29 12.20
N GLU A 383 -23.79 9.31 13.44
CA GLU A 383 -23.03 9.82 14.60
C GLU A 383 -21.90 8.91 15.06
N GLU A 384 -22.12 7.60 15.01
CA GLU A 384 -21.15 6.63 15.56
C GLU A 384 -20.12 6.15 14.52
N MET A 385 -20.49 6.16 13.21
CA MET A 385 -19.68 5.49 12.18
C MET A 385 -19.31 6.37 10.98
N LEU A 386 -20.18 7.30 10.55
CA LEU A 386 -20.00 8.00 9.28
C LEU A 386 -19.36 9.38 9.43
N ALA A 387 -19.69 10.10 10.49
CA ALA A 387 -19.23 11.46 10.75
C ALA A 387 -18.41 11.54 12.04
N ASN A 388 -17.29 12.26 11.98
CA ASN A 388 -16.60 12.69 13.19
C ASN A 388 -17.27 13.97 13.70
N THR A 389 -18.23 13.85 14.61
CA THR A 389 -19.06 14.96 15.09
C THR A 389 -18.29 16.07 15.82
N VAL A 390 -17.00 15.87 16.12
CA VAL A 390 -16.10 16.92 16.64
C VAL A 390 -15.74 17.91 15.54
N ILE A 391 -15.42 17.42 14.35
CA ILE A 391 -14.91 18.23 13.22
C ILE A 391 -15.83 18.25 12.00
N GLU A 392 -16.85 17.39 11.93
CA GLU A 392 -17.78 17.25 10.82
C GLU A 392 -19.22 17.51 11.29
N SER A 393 -20.05 18.00 10.40
CA SER A 393 -21.51 18.05 10.50
C SER A 393 -22.12 17.14 9.45
N TYR A 394 -23.32 16.63 9.68
CA TYR A 394 -23.99 15.78 8.70
C TYR A 394 -25.45 16.20 8.51
N ASP A 395 -25.98 15.91 7.33
CA ASP A 395 -27.39 16.08 6.95
C ASP A 395 -27.95 14.73 6.46
N ILE A 396 -29.20 14.42 6.83
CA ILE A 396 -29.87 13.18 6.44
C ILE A 396 -31.13 13.52 5.65
N HIS A 397 -31.26 12.99 4.45
CA HIS A 397 -32.44 13.15 3.63
C HIS A 397 -32.81 11.87 2.87
N VAL A 398 -34.09 11.74 2.54
CA VAL A 398 -34.62 10.59 1.79
C VAL A 398 -34.69 10.96 0.32
N GLU A 399 -34.06 10.12 -0.53
CA GLU A 399 -34.19 10.22 -1.99
C GLU A 399 -35.02 9.05 -2.53
N GLN A 400 -35.95 9.36 -3.45
CA GLN A 400 -36.80 8.38 -4.15
C GLN A 400 -36.26 8.04 -5.50
#